data_171be1fb98ca0e488247215ebbc94c00
#
_entry.id   171be1fb98ca0e488247215ebbc94c00
#
_cell.length_a   1.000
_cell.length_b   1.000
_cell.length_c   1.000
_cell.angle_alpha   90.00
_cell.angle_beta   90.00
_cell.angle_gamma   90.00
#
_symmetry.space_group_name_H-M   'P 1'
#
loop_
_entity.id
_entity.type
_entity.pdbx_description
1 polymer ?
#
loop_
_entity_poly.entity_id
_entity_poly.type
_entity_poly.pdbx_seq_one_letter_code
_entity_poly.pdbx_strand_id
1 'polypeptide(L)'
;MANVNVTYQEMRDAANRLTRGKEDILSQLTALKSMVNGLVNGGYVTDSSSKQFEQSYNEFSDGAQKMAEGLEGMGKYLTAAADTFQQADDELAKALRK
;
A
#
# COMPACT_ATOMS: atom_id res chain seq x y z
N MET A 1 -24.83 -1.86 16.95
CA MET A 1 -24.88 -2.03 16.14
C MET A 1 -24.70 -3.22 15.60
N ALA A 2 -25.49 -3.71 15.55
CA ALA A 2 -25.50 -5.04 15.16
C ALA A 2 -24.89 -5.27 13.84
N ASN A 3 -24.56 -4.21 13.24
CA ASN A 3 -24.06 -4.37 11.92
C ASN A 3 -22.62 -4.61 11.79
N VAL A 4 -21.92 -4.68 12.89
CA VAL A 4 -20.49 -4.87 12.82
C VAL A 4 -20.22 -6.35 12.73
N ASN A 5 -20.05 -6.82 11.52
CA ASN A 5 -19.72 -8.22 11.30
C ASN A 5 -18.24 -8.45 11.09
N VAL A 6 -17.45 -7.42 11.21
CA VAL A 6 -16.02 -7.50 10.98
C VAL A 6 -15.32 -7.71 12.30
N THR A 7 -14.56 -8.79 12.41
CA THR A 7 -13.81 -9.08 13.63
C THR A 7 -12.50 -8.31 13.63
N TYR A 8 -11.88 -8.24 14.81
CA TYR A 8 -10.56 -7.59 14.92
C TYR A 8 -9.53 -8.35 14.09
N GLN A 9 -9.65 -9.66 14.03
CA GLN A 9 -8.73 -10.44 13.21
C GLN A 9 -8.91 -10.11 11.73
N GLU A 10 -10.16 -9.95 11.28
CA GLU A 10 -10.41 -9.58 9.90
C GLU A 10 -9.83 -8.19 9.58
N MET A 11 -9.88 -7.27 10.54
CA MET A 11 -9.28 -5.96 10.35
C MET A 11 -7.75 -6.08 10.20
N ARG A 12 -7.12 -6.92 11.02
CA ARG A 12 -5.68 -7.14 10.92
C ARG A 12 -5.29 -7.85 9.65
N ASP A 13 -6.11 -8.79 9.21
CA ASP A 13 -5.87 -9.48 7.95
C ASP A 13 -5.96 -8.51 6.77
N ALA A 14 -6.94 -7.61 6.81
CA ALA A 14 -7.06 -6.59 5.78
C ALA A 14 -5.85 -5.66 5.78
N ALA A 15 -5.34 -5.29 6.97
CA ALA A 15 -4.15 -4.47 7.07
C ALA A 15 -2.96 -5.16 6.43
N ASN A 16 -2.80 -6.46 6.68
CA ASN A 16 -1.71 -7.23 6.07
C ASN A 16 -1.84 -7.30 4.56
N ARG A 17 -3.07 -7.42 4.06
CA ARG A 17 -3.30 -7.47 2.61
C ARG A 17 -2.98 -6.13 1.97
N LEU A 18 -3.27 -5.02 2.65
CA LEU A 18 -2.90 -3.70 2.13
C LEU A 18 -1.38 -3.55 2.05
N THR A 19 -0.66 -4.03 3.06
CA THR A 19 0.80 -3.98 3.04
C THR A 19 1.37 -4.84 1.92
N ARG A 20 0.82 -6.04 1.70
CA ARG A 20 1.26 -6.88 0.60
C ARG A 20 0.95 -6.25 -0.74
N GLY A 21 -0.23 -5.62 -0.86
CA GLY A 21 -0.59 -4.92 -2.08
C GLY A 21 0.40 -3.82 -2.40
N LYS A 22 0.82 -3.08 -1.37
CA LYS A 22 1.84 -2.04 -1.54
C LYS A 22 3.13 -2.65 -2.09
N GLU A 23 3.58 -3.76 -1.48
CA GLU A 23 4.82 -4.40 -1.90
C GLU A 23 4.74 -4.93 -3.33
N ASP A 24 3.58 -5.49 -3.70
CA ASP A 24 3.37 -5.98 -5.05
C ASP A 24 3.43 -4.83 -6.06
N ILE A 25 2.82 -3.71 -5.74
CA ILE A 25 2.85 -2.54 -6.62
C ILE A 25 4.28 -2.05 -6.80
N LEU A 26 5.03 -1.93 -5.69
CA LEU A 26 6.41 -1.47 -5.77
C LEU A 26 7.27 -2.43 -6.58
N SER A 27 7.04 -3.72 -6.45
CA SER A 27 7.77 -4.73 -7.21
C SER A 27 7.47 -4.59 -8.70
N GLN A 28 6.22 -4.39 -9.06
CA GLN A 28 5.84 -4.20 -10.46
C GLN A 28 6.41 -2.91 -11.02
N LEU A 29 6.43 -1.85 -10.23
CA LEU A 29 7.02 -0.58 -10.67
C LEU A 29 8.52 -0.75 -10.94
N THR A 30 9.22 -1.50 -10.10
CA THR A 30 10.63 -1.77 -10.30
C THR A 30 10.87 -2.55 -11.58
N ALA A 31 10.06 -3.57 -11.84
CA ALA A 31 10.17 -4.37 -13.04
C ALA A 31 9.92 -3.54 -14.30
N LEU A 32 8.89 -2.69 -14.24
CA LEU A 32 8.57 -1.82 -15.37
C LEU A 32 9.67 -0.78 -15.60
N LYS A 33 10.26 -0.29 -14.52
CA LYS A 33 11.35 0.68 -14.65
C LYS A 33 12.55 0.03 -15.35
N SER A 34 12.87 -1.21 -15.00
CA SER A 34 13.94 -1.94 -15.68
C SER A 34 13.64 -2.10 -17.16
N MET A 35 12.38 -2.43 -17.50
CA MET A 35 11.99 -2.57 -18.89
C MET A 35 12.14 -1.26 -19.64
N VAL A 36 11.70 -0.14 -19.04
CA VAL A 36 11.80 1.18 -19.66
C VAL A 36 13.26 1.57 -19.86
N ASN A 37 14.10 1.33 -18.84
CA ASN A 37 15.53 1.64 -18.96
C ASN A 37 16.18 0.82 -20.07
N GLY A 38 15.81 -0.46 -20.19
CA GLY A 38 16.30 -1.31 -21.26
C GLY A 38 15.88 -0.83 -22.63
N LEU A 39 14.65 -0.36 -22.74
CA LEU A 39 14.13 0.16 -24.00
C LEU A 39 14.89 1.42 -24.40
N VAL A 40 15.07 2.35 -23.47
CA VAL A 40 15.76 3.62 -23.74
C VAL A 40 17.22 3.38 -24.10
N ASN A 41 17.90 2.50 -23.35
CA ASN A 41 19.32 2.26 -23.56
C ASN A 41 19.61 1.31 -24.71
N GLY A 42 18.67 0.45 -25.06
CA GLY A 42 18.91 -0.61 -26.03
C GLY A 42 18.48 -0.33 -27.46
N GLY A 43 17.54 0.57 -27.67
CA GLY A 43 17.02 0.78 -29.01
C GLY A 43 16.27 2.06 -29.21
N TYR A 44 15.59 2.53 -28.21
CA TYR A 44 14.81 3.75 -28.34
C TYR A 44 15.71 4.91 -27.93
N VAL A 45 16.61 5.29 -28.83
CA VAL A 45 17.55 6.34 -28.54
C VAL A 45 17.33 7.46 -29.53
N THR A 46 16.31 8.27 -29.28
CA THR A 46 16.15 9.51 -30.01
C THR A 46 16.22 10.63 -28.98
N ASP A 47 16.90 11.71 -29.34
CA ASP A 47 17.31 12.70 -28.35
C ASP A 47 16.21 13.25 -27.50
N SER A 48 15.14 13.74 -28.08
CA SER A 48 14.12 14.39 -27.27
C SER A 48 12.98 13.43 -26.90
N SER A 49 12.62 12.51 -27.80
CA SER A 49 11.50 11.62 -27.54
C SER A 49 11.80 10.62 -26.42
N SER A 50 12.98 9.99 -26.43
CA SER A 50 13.32 9.03 -25.42
C SER A 50 13.49 9.67 -24.04
N LYS A 51 14.06 10.86 -24.00
CA LYS A 51 14.21 11.59 -22.74
C LYS A 51 12.86 12.01 -22.19
N GLN A 52 11.97 12.45 -23.06
CA GLN A 52 10.63 12.85 -22.64
C GLN A 52 9.86 11.65 -22.09
N PHE A 53 9.98 10.50 -22.75
CA PHE A 53 9.33 9.29 -22.30
C PHE A 53 9.87 8.86 -20.93
N GLU A 54 11.19 8.89 -20.77
CA GLU A 54 11.82 8.50 -19.51
C GLU A 54 11.39 9.44 -18.38
N GLN A 55 11.34 10.73 -18.65
CA GLN A 55 10.90 11.69 -17.65
C GLN A 55 9.44 11.46 -17.25
N SER A 56 8.58 11.22 -18.24
CA SER A 56 7.17 10.95 -17.97
C SER A 56 7.00 9.69 -17.13
N TYR A 57 7.78 8.66 -17.43
CA TYR A 57 7.72 7.43 -16.66
C TYR A 57 8.18 7.64 -15.23
N ASN A 58 9.27 8.42 -15.05
CA ASN A 58 9.76 8.69 -13.70
C ASN A 58 8.74 9.47 -12.87
N GLU A 59 8.04 10.43 -13.47
CA GLU A 59 6.98 11.16 -12.78
C GLU A 59 5.83 10.25 -12.41
N PHE A 60 5.45 9.37 -13.34
CA PHE A 60 4.39 8.41 -13.06
C PHE A 60 4.81 7.47 -11.93
N SER A 61 6.04 6.98 -11.98
CA SER A 61 6.55 6.05 -10.97
C SER A 61 6.59 6.69 -9.59
N ASP A 62 7.01 7.94 -9.50
CA ASP A 62 7.05 8.65 -8.23
C ASP A 62 5.65 8.81 -7.65
N GLY A 63 4.68 9.17 -8.49
CA GLY A 63 3.30 9.30 -8.05
C GLY A 63 2.71 7.98 -7.59
N ALA A 64 2.98 6.91 -8.35
CA ALA A 64 2.48 5.58 -8.01
C ALA A 64 3.11 5.07 -6.71
N GLN A 65 4.39 5.40 -6.48
CA GLN A 65 5.05 5.02 -5.25
C GLN A 65 4.40 5.71 -4.04
N LYS A 66 4.07 6.99 -4.18
CA LYS A 66 3.39 7.71 -3.12
C LYS A 66 2.01 7.11 -2.84
N MET A 67 1.29 6.70 -3.88
CA MET A 67 0.01 6.03 -3.70
C MET A 67 0.18 4.70 -2.97
N ALA A 68 1.21 3.95 -3.33
CA ALA A 68 1.48 2.68 -2.66
C ALA A 68 1.81 2.89 -1.18
N GLU A 69 2.54 3.95 -0.85
CA GLU A 69 2.83 4.28 0.53
C GLU A 69 1.54 4.61 1.30
N GLY A 70 0.54 5.15 0.60
CA GLY A 70 -0.76 5.39 1.21
C GLY A 70 -1.45 4.12 1.65
N LEU A 71 -1.23 3.02 0.94
CA LEU A 71 -1.79 1.72 1.35
C LEU A 71 -1.19 1.27 2.68
N GLU A 72 0.09 1.51 2.88
CA GLU A 72 0.73 1.17 4.15
C GLU A 72 0.13 1.98 5.29
N GLY A 73 -0.12 3.28 5.05
CA GLY A 73 -0.76 4.12 6.04
C GLY A 73 -2.15 3.64 6.40
N MET A 74 -2.92 3.18 5.41
CA MET A 74 -4.25 2.62 5.66
C MET A 74 -4.16 1.33 6.48
N GLY A 75 -3.16 0.49 6.20
CA GLY A 75 -2.95 -0.72 6.95
C GLY A 75 -2.62 -0.43 8.40
N LYS A 76 -1.75 0.54 8.64
CA LYS A 76 -1.41 0.94 10.00
C LYS A 76 -2.62 1.48 10.75
N TYR A 77 -3.47 2.23 10.05
CA TYR A 77 -4.69 2.75 10.65
C TYR A 77 -5.62 1.63 11.07
N LEU A 78 -5.80 0.64 10.20
CA LEU A 78 -6.66 -0.50 10.54
C LEU A 78 -6.13 -1.30 11.73
N THR A 79 -4.82 -1.51 11.78
CA THR A 79 -4.21 -2.23 12.90
C THR A 79 -4.40 -1.45 14.21
N ALA A 80 -4.18 -0.15 14.17
CA ALA A 80 -4.36 0.69 15.36
C ALA A 80 -5.82 0.69 15.80
N ALA A 81 -6.74 0.75 14.85
CA ALA A 81 -8.17 0.73 15.17
C ALA A 81 -8.56 -0.60 15.81
N ALA A 82 -8.07 -1.71 15.26
CA ALA A 82 -8.37 -3.02 15.82
C ALA A 82 -7.84 -3.15 17.25
N ASP A 83 -6.61 -2.68 17.48
CA ASP A 83 -6.01 -2.75 18.80
C ASP A 83 -6.80 -1.90 19.81
N THR A 84 -7.18 -0.70 19.40
CA THR A 84 -7.92 0.21 20.27
C THR A 84 -9.28 -0.36 20.64
N PHE A 85 -10.01 -0.86 19.65
CA PHE A 85 -11.33 -1.41 19.90
C PHE A 85 -11.26 -2.68 20.74
N GLN A 86 -10.29 -3.53 20.50
CA GLN A 86 -10.11 -4.74 21.27
C GLN A 86 -9.78 -4.43 22.72
N GLN A 87 -8.91 -3.45 22.94
CA GLN A 87 -8.55 -3.04 24.28
C GLN A 87 -9.78 -2.50 25.03
N ALA A 88 -10.58 -1.69 24.36
CA ALA A 88 -11.80 -1.15 24.97
C ALA A 88 -12.76 -2.28 25.34
N ASP A 89 -12.92 -3.27 24.48
CA ASP A 89 -13.77 -4.41 24.78
C ASP A 89 -13.25 -5.20 25.97
N ASP A 90 -11.95 -5.41 26.04
CA ASP A 90 -11.35 -6.15 27.14
C ASP A 90 -11.54 -5.42 28.46
N GLU A 91 -11.37 -4.11 28.46
CA GLU A 91 -11.56 -3.34 29.68
C GLU A 91 -13.01 -3.31 30.13
N LEU A 92 -13.92 -3.24 29.17
CA LEU A 92 -15.34 -3.27 29.50
C LEU A 92 -15.72 -4.64 30.08
N ALA A 93 -15.20 -5.70 29.51
CA ALA A 93 -15.48 -7.05 30.01
C ALA A 93 -14.97 -7.19 31.44
N LYS A 94 -13.80 -6.65 31.75
CA LYS A 94 -13.28 -6.70 33.12
C LYS A 94 -14.18 -5.92 34.08
N ALA A 95 -14.66 -4.76 33.65
CA ALA A 95 -15.52 -3.95 34.49
C ALA A 95 -16.85 -4.66 34.78
N LEU A 96 -17.35 -5.38 33.81
CA LEU A 96 -18.62 -6.08 33.97
C LEU A 96 -18.54 -7.35 34.82
N ARG A 97 -17.32 -7.88 35.00
CA ARG A 97 -17.15 -9.09 35.78
C ARG A 97 -17.08 -8.85 37.27
N LYS A 98 -17.05 -7.64 37.71
CA LYS A 98 -17.03 -7.37 39.15
C LYS A 98 -18.37 -7.62 39.85
#